data_a55653e57e6c133429262ad113b22067
#
_entry.id   a55653e57e6c133429262ad113b22067
#
_cell.length_a   1.000
_cell.length_b   1.000
_cell.length_c   1.000
_cell.angle_alpha   90.00
_cell.angle_beta   90.00
_cell.angle_gamma   90.00
#
_symmetry.space_group_name_H-M   'P 1'
#
loop_
_entity.id
_entity.type
_entity.pdbx_description
1 polymer ?
#
loop_
_entity_poly.entity_id
_entity_poly.type
_entity_poly.pdbx_seq_one_letter_code
_entity_poly.pdbx_strand_id
1 'polypeptide(L)'
;ACNMDCRYCFYQDEADKRAHGFAGMMSLETAEALVSTAMEYAEGACSFLFQGGEPTLAGLDFYRSFLQLEKKYSKPGVAIQNSIQTNGYLIDDAWAAFLHDNRFLTGLSLDGPAQIHDFNRTDRAGKGTFNRTMRAARLLEKHGAPYNILSVVTGQNARSIEKTYRFFVRNGFRYLQFIPCLEPLGEERGQTGYHLSCNEYETFLLRIFDLWLADLKAGRYVSIRHIENWISVLMGQPPESCNMNGRCSIQFVVEGDGSVYPCDFYVLDEWKLGTVNQNSFTEMINSSNARAFIQASLDIPQECRACPYHFI
;
A
#
# COMPACT_ATOMS: atom_id res chain seq x y z
N ALA A 1 -11.66 10.01 0.02
CA ALA A 1 -12.86 9.45 -0.63
C ALA A 1 -12.53 8.20 -1.41
N CYS A 2 -13.50 7.27 -1.55
CA CYS A 2 -13.37 6.07 -2.38
C CYS A 2 -14.68 5.84 -3.15
N ASN A 3 -14.58 5.27 -4.35
CA ASN A 3 -15.71 4.83 -5.18
C ASN A 3 -16.11 3.37 -4.95
N MET A 4 -15.43 2.68 -4.04
CA MET A 4 -15.70 1.30 -3.63
C MET A 4 -16.04 1.22 -2.14
N ASP A 5 -16.58 0.06 -1.73
CA ASP A 5 -16.93 -0.29 -0.35
C ASP A 5 -16.40 -1.70 -0.07
N CYS A 6 -15.08 -1.78 0.21
CA CYS A 6 -14.40 -3.05 0.46
C CYS A 6 -14.58 -3.46 1.93
N ARG A 7 -14.99 -4.71 2.20
CA ARG A 7 -15.33 -5.19 3.55
C ARG A 7 -14.21 -5.10 4.57
N TYR A 8 -12.96 -5.23 4.13
CA TYR A 8 -11.75 -5.20 4.98
C TYR A 8 -11.00 -3.87 4.90
N CYS A 9 -11.65 -2.79 4.46
CA CYS A 9 -10.97 -1.52 4.22
C CYS A 9 -10.55 -0.85 5.54
N PHE A 10 -9.26 -0.90 5.88
CA PHE A 10 -8.75 -0.28 7.09
C PHE A 10 -8.87 1.25 7.09
N TYR A 11 -8.84 1.91 5.91
CA TYR A 11 -9.10 3.34 5.80
C TYR A 11 -10.51 3.74 6.23
N GLN A 12 -11.49 2.83 6.08
CA GLN A 12 -12.85 3.09 6.59
C GLN A 12 -12.85 3.02 8.11
N ASP A 13 -12.20 2.01 8.69
CA ASP A 13 -12.07 1.87 10.15
C ASP A 13 -11.36 3.08 10.79
N GLU A 14 -10.26 3.54 10.20
CA GLU A 14 -9.57 4.75 10.64
C GLU A 14 -10.45 6.01 10.52
N ALA A 15 -11.15 6.16 9.40
CA ALA A 15 -12.04 7.30 9.18
C ALA A 15 -13.15 7.37 10.23
N ASP A 16 -13.69 6.22 10.63
CA ASP A 16 -14.76 6.14 11.64
C ASP A 16 -14.25 6.46 13.07
N LYS A 17 -12.94 6.37 13.31
CA LYS A 17 -12.28 6.65 14.60
C LYS A 17 -11.72 8.07 14.75
N ARG A 18 -11.82 8.88 13.69
CA ARG A 18 -11.33 10.27 13.66
C ARG A 18 -12.45 11.27 13.88
N ALA A 19 -12.13 12.42 14.43
CA ALA A 19 -13.07 13.54 14.56
C ALA A 19 -13.62 13.98 13.18
N HIS A 20 -12.77 13.90 12.14
CA HIS A 20 -13.14 14.16 10.75
C HIS A 20 -12.58 13.04 9.86
N GLY A 21 -13.44 12.10 9.47
CA GLY A 21 -13.07 10.90 8.69
C GLY A 21 -12.61 11.19 7.25
N PHE A 22 -12.84 12.40 6.74
CA PHE A 22 -12.40 12.81 5.40
C PHE A 22 -11.86 14.24 5.42
N ALA A 23 -10.56 14.37 5.19
CA ALA A 23 -9.83 15.65 5.17
C ALA A 23 -9.99 16.46 3.87
N GLY A 24 -10.88 16.05 2.97
CA GLY A 24 -11.07 16.70 1.67
C GLY A 24 -10.13 16.16 0.57
N MET A 25 -10.28 16.72 -0.62
CA MET A 25 -9.32 16.51 -1.72
C MET A 25 -8.19 17.51 -1.57
N MET A 26 -6.95 17.08 -1.77
CA MET A 26 -5.77 17.96 -1.68
C MET A 26 -5.86 19.09 -2.70
N SER A 27 -5.71 20.33 -2.25
CA SER A 27 -5.61 21.49 -3.13
C SER A 27 -4.22 21.58 -3.78
N LEU A 28 -4.10 22.32 -4.87
CA LEU A 28 -2.78 22.56 -5.48
C LEU A 28 -1.85 23.37 -4.57
N GLU A 29 -2.39 24.23 -3.73
CA GLU A 29 -1.64 24.98 -2.72
C GLU A 29 -1.05 24.02 -1.66
N THR A 30 -1.85 23.09 -1.15
CA THR A 30 -1.38 22.04 -0.22
C THR A 30 -0.36 21.13 -0.90
N ALA A 31 -0.60 20.73 -2.16
CA ALA A 31 0.34 19.93 -2.93
C ALA A 31 1.69 20.64 -3.15
N GLU A 32 1.65 21.96 -3.39
CA GLU A 32 2.87 22.77 -3.52
C GLU A 32 3.65 22.83 -2.20
N ALA A 33 2.97 23.06 -1.09
CA ALA A 33 3.59 23.03 0.24
C ALA A 33 4.22 21.66 0.53
N LEU A 34 3.49 20.56 0.23
CA LEU A 34 4.00 19.21 0.38
C LEU A 34 5.28 18.96 -0.43
N VAL A 35 5.25 19.27 -1.74
CA VAL A 35 6.40 19.03 -2.62
C VAL A 35 7.60 19.89 -2.20
N SER A 36 7.38 21.15 -1.88
CA SER A 36 8.44 22.05 -1.39
C SER A 36 9.10 21.52 -0.12
N THR A 37 8.29 21.20 0.91
CA THR A 37 8.78 20.70 2.20
C THR A 37 9.47 19.32 2.03
N ALA A 38 8.94 18.44 1.17
CA ALA A 38 9.54 17.15 0.90
C ALA A 38 10.91 17.28 0.22
N MET A 39 11.03 18.18 -0.76
CA MET A 39 12.29 18.40 -1.46
C MET A 39 13.32 19.14 -0.60
N GLU A 40 12.93 19.96 0.36
CA GLU A 40 13.84 20.52 1.35
C GLU A 40 14.46 19.42 2.24
N TYR A 41 13.64 18.48 2.69
CA TYR A 41 14.03 17.38 3.56
C TYR A 41 14.82 16.28 2.84
N ALA A 42 14.50 15.97 1.58
CA ALA A 42 15.00 14.81 0.86
C ALA A 42 16.51 14.87 0.57
N GLU A 43 17.20 13.74 0.76
CA GLU A 43 18.59 13.49 0.37
C GLU A 43 18.65 12.22 -0.48
N GLY A 44 19.28 12.29 -1.67
CA GLY A 44 19.44 11.17 -2.60
C GLY A 44 18.15 10.76 -3.34
N ALA A 45 17.04 10.54 -2.64
CA ALA A 45 15.77 10.16 -3.25
C ALA A 45 14.57 10.75 -2.50
N CYS A 46 13.49 11.00 -3.24
CA CYS A 46 12.17 11.34 -2.72
C CYS A 46 11.12 10.51 -3.44
N SER A 47 10.30 9.77 -2.68
CA SER A 47 9.24 8.92 -3.27
C SER A 47 7.88 9.44 -2.84
N PHE A 48 7.00 9.71 -3.82
CA PHE A 48 5.61 10.04 -3.59
C PHE A 48 4.74 8.82 -3.93
N LEU A 49 4.04 8.30 -2.91
CA LEU A 49 3.05 7.24 -3.07
C LEU A 49 1.65 7.80 -2.90
N PHE A 50 0.87 7.78 -3.96
CA PHE A 50 -0.53 8.18 -3.94
C PHE A 50 -1.40 6.99 -3.56
N GLN A 51 -2.04 7.07 -2.41
CA GLN A 51 -2.95 6.04 -1.90
C GLN A 51 -4.02 6.65 -0.99
N GLY A 52 -4.78 5.82 -0.28
CA GLY A 52 -5.82 6.26 0.63
C GLY A 52 -7.15 6.54 -0.09
N GLY A 53 -8.25 5.91 0.30
CA GLY A 53 -9.47 5.90 -0.49
C GLY A 53 -9.17 5.39 -1.92
N GLU A 54 -9.50 6.20 -2.92
CA GLU A 54 -9.10 5.94 -4.32
C GLU A 54 -8.43 7.19 -4.92
N PRO A 55 -7.12 7.16 -5.14
CA PRO A 55 -6.36 8.34 -5.58
C PRO A 55 -6.72 8.81 -7.00
N THR A 56 -7.21 7.94 -7.89
CA THR A 56 -7.62 8.35 -9.23
C THR A 56 -8.84 9.29 -9.25
N LEU A 57 -9.57 9.41 -8.13
CA LEU A 57 -10.65 10.40 -7.99
C LEU A 57 -10.16 11.85 -8.02
N ALA A 58 -8.88 12.10 -7.77
CA ALA A 58 -8.30 13.44 -7.92
C ALA A 58 -8.26 13.91 -9.39
N GLY A 59 -8.34 12.99 -10.35
CA GLY A 59 -8.32 13.28 -11.78
C GLY A 59 -6.92 13.57 -12.33
N LEU A 60 -6.72 13.34 -13.62
CA LEU A 60 -5.42 13.49 -14.29
C LEU A 60 -4.83 14.90 -14.20
N ASP A 61 -5.65 15.92 -14.15
CA ASP A 61 -5.16 17.31 -14.12
C ASP A 61 -4.46 17.63 -12.79
N PHE A 62 -4.90 17.04 -11.68
CA PHE A 62 -4.19 17.12 -10.41
C PHE A 62 -2.78 16.53 -10.54
N TYR A 63 -2.65 15.32 -11.10
CA TYR A 63 -1.35 14.67 -11.26
C TYR A 63 -0.42 15.40 -12.22
N ARG A 64 -0.95 15.96 -13.32
CA ARG A 64 -0.16 16.80 -14.23
C ARG A 64 0.40 18.02 -13.52
N SER A 65 -0.43 18.67 -12.70
CA SER A 65 -0.01 19.82 -11.89
C SER A 65 1.00 19.43 -10.82
N PHE A 66 0.81 18.28 -10.16
CA PHE A 66 1.75 17.75 -9.16
C PHE A 66 3.14 17.51 -9.77
N LEU A 67 3.23 16.89 -10.95
CA LEU A 67 4.49 16.70 -11.66
C LEU A 67 5.18 18.02 -12.07
N GLN A 68 4.40 19.08 -12.34
CA GLN A 68 4.96 20.41 -12.56
C GLN A 68 5.57 21.00 -11.29
N LEU A 69 4.93 20.77 -10.13
CA LEU A 69 5.48 21.16 -8.82
C LEU A 69 6.75 20.38 -8.50
N GLU A 70 6.80 19.07 -8.74
CA GLU A 70 8.03 18.28 -8.60
C GLU A 70 9.18 18.85 -9.44
N LYS A 71 8.89 19.19 -10.70
CA LYS A 71 9.89 19.81 -11.58
C LYS A 71 10.33 21.19 -11.08
N LYS A 72 9.40 22.00 -10.55
CA LYS A 72 9.68 23.33 -10.00
C LYS A 72 10.61 23.27 -8.79
N TYR A 73 10.39 22.31 -7.89
CA TYR A 73 11.14 22.17 -6.64
C TYR A 73 12.26 21.12 -6.68
N SER A 74 12.48 20.45 -7.85
CA SER A 74 13.56 19.48 -8.00
C SER A 74 14.93 20.09 -7.67
N LYS A 75 15.77 19.31 -6.97
CA LYS A 75 17.14 19.74 -6.66
C LYS A 75 18.18 18.72 -7.16
N PRO A 76 19.40 19.15 -7.52
CA PRO A 76 20.45 18.25 -7.95
C PRO A 76 20.74 17.17 -6.91
N GLY A 77 20.92 15.92 -7.38
CA GLY A 77 21.26 14.79 -6.53
C GLY A 77 20.06 14.11 -5.84
N VAL A 78 18.84 14.59 -6.02
CA VAL A 78 17.62 13.93 -5.52
C VAL A 78 16.82 13.33 -6.67
N ALA A 79 16.69 12.00 -6.67
CA ALA A 79 15.84 11.28 -7.62
C ALA A 79 14.40 11.24 -7.11
N ILE A 80 13.44 11.69 -7.94
CA ILE A 80 12.01 11.64 -7.61
C ILE A 80 11.42 10.36 -8.21
N GLN A 81 10.62 9.63 -7.42
CA GLN A 81 9.91 8.43 -7.83
C GLN A 81 8.44 8.55 -7.47
N ASN A 82 7.57 8.17 -8.41
CA ASN A 82 6.13 8.20 -8.22
C ASN A 82 5.51 6.82 -8.28
N SER A 83 4.59 6.55 -7.36
CA SER A 83 3.78 5.34 -7.36
C SER A 83 2.34 5.64 -6.99
N ILE A 84 1.43 4.80 -7.44
CA ILE A 84 0.00 4.94 -7.17
C ILE A 84 -0.59 3.58 -6.82
N GLN A 85 -1.32 3.52 -5.71
CA GLN A 85 -2.09 2.35 -5.30
C GLN A 85 -3.55 2.58 -5.64
N THR A 86 -4.09 1.80 -6.58
CA THR A 86 -5.45 2.00 -7.09
C THR A 86 -6.28 0.71 -7.12
N ASN A 87 -7.58 0.85 -6.97
CA ASN A 87 -8.53 -0.24 -7.20
C ASN A 87 -8.78 -0.50 -8.71
N GLY A 88 -8.26 0.33 -9.59
CA GLY A 88 -8.35 0.19 -11.05
C GLY A 88 -9.72 0.57 -11.65
N TYR A 89 -10.69 0.99 -10.84
CA TYR A 89 -12.07 1.22 -11.29
C TYR A 89 -12.19 2.33 -12.35
N LEU A 90 -11.35 3.37 -12.26
CA LEU A 90 -11.34 4.52 -13.15
C LEU A 90 -10.22 4.49 -14.20
N ILE A 91 -9.36 3.46 -14.20
CA ILE A 91 -8.29 3.36 -15.18
C ILE A 91 -8.87 3.15 -16.58
N ASP A 92 -8.59 4.10 -17.45
CA ASP A 92 -8.88 4.11 -18.88
C ASP A 92 -7.59 4.24 -19.70
N ASP A 93 -7.71 4.39 -21.03
CA ASP A 93 -6.54 4.57 -21.91
C ASP A 93 -5.73 5.82 -21.57
N ALA A 94 -6.39 6.92 -21.16
CA ALA A 94 -5.71 8.16 -20.80
C ALA A 94 -4.91 8.01 -19.50
N TRP A 95 -5.47 7.35 -18.49
CA TRP A 95 -4.77 7.01 -17.26
C TRP A 95 -3.59 6.09 -17.51
N ALA A 96 -3.79 5.00 -18.26
CA ALA A 96 -2.72 4.03 -18.52
C ALA A 96 -1.55 4.67 -19.31
N ALA A 97 -1.84 5.50 -20.29
CA ALA A 97 -0.83 6.27 -21.01
C ALA A 97 -0.08 7.23 -20.08
N PHE A 98 -0.80 7.99 -19.25
CA PHE A 98 -0.20 8.92 -18.29
C PHE A 98 0.75 8.22 -17.31
N LEU A 99 0.34 7.08 -16.76
CA LEU A 99 1.16 6.29 -15.82
C LEU A 99 2.43 5.75 -16.49
N HIS A 100 2.33 5.29 -17.74
CA HIS A 100 3.49 4.88 -18.53
C HIS A 100 4.45 6.04 -18.79
N ASP A 101 3.95 7.14 -19.39
CA ASP A 101 4.76 8.27 -19.84
C ASP A 101 5.52 8.95 -18.70
N ASN A 102 4.92 8.94 -17.49
CA ASN A 102 5.50 9.54 -16.30
C ASN A 102 6.14 8.51 -15.34
N ARG A 103 6.27 7.25 -15.79
CA ARG A 103 6.97 6.17 -15.07
C ARG A 103 6.43 5.91 -13.65
N PHE A 104 5.13 6.03 -13.46
CA PHE A 104 4.51 5.64 -12.19
C PHE A 104 4.55 4.11 -12.02
N LEU A 105 5.00 3.65 -10.86
CA LEU A 105 4.75 2.27 -10.46
C LEU A 105 3.31 2.15 -9.96
N THR A 106 2.51 1.30 -10.60
CA THR A 106 1.11 1.13 -10.25
C THR A 106 0.90 -0.14 -9.42
N GLY A 107 0.41 0.01 -8.19
CA GLY A 107 -0.13 -1.09 -7.41
C GLY A 107 -1.60 -1.28 -7.77
N LEU A 108 -1.96 -2.39 -8.42
CA LEU A 108 -3.34 -2.70 -8.77
C LEU A 108 -3.94 -3.66 -7.76
N SER A 109 -5.01 -3.25 -7.11
CA SER A 109 -5.71 -4.05 -6.10
C SER A 109 -6.53 -5.18 -6.73
N LEU A 110 -6.08 -6.43 -6.64
CA LEU A 110 -6.77 -7.61 -7.18
C LEU A 110 -6.57 -8.82 -6.26
N ASP A 111 -7.65 -9.34 -5.66
CA ASP A 111 -7.56 -10.42 -4.66
C ASP A 111 -7.57 -11.83 -5.24
N GLY A 112 -7.77 -11.98 -6.55
CA GLY A 112 -7.82 -13.30 -7.21
C GLY A 112 -8.93 -13.41 -8.26
N PRO A 113 -9.43 -14.61 -8.55
CA PRO A 113 -10.57 -14.83 -9.44
C PRO A 113 -11.82 -14.08 -8.97
N ALA A 114 -12.77 -13.84 -9.89
CA ALA A 114 -13.97 -13.04 -9.65
C ALA A 114 -14.69 -13.37 -8.34
N GLN A 115 -14.90 -14.64 -8.04
CA GLN A 115 -15.59 -15.09 -6.81
C GLN A 115 -14.88 -14.66 -5.52
N ILE A 116 -13.53 -14.62 -5.54
CA ILE A 116 -12.71 -14.21 -4.39
C ILE A 116 -12.67 -12.68 -4.32
N HIS A 117 -12.41 -12.03 -5.43
CA HIS A 117 -12.32 -10.58 -5.52
C HIS A 117 -13.65 -9.90 -5.16
N ASP A 118 -14.73 -10.28 -5.84
CA ASP A 118 -16.05 -9.64 -5.70
C ASP A 118 -16.72 -9.93 -4.35
N PHE A 119 -16.26 -10.92 -3.60
CA PHE A 119 -16.75 -11.18 -2.24
C PHE A 119 -16.40 -10.02 -1.28
N ASN A 120 -15.22 -9.44 -1.42
CA ASN A 120 -14.73 -8.38 -0.54
C ASN A 120 -14.73 -7.00 -1.19
N ARG A 121 -14.55 -6.93 -2.53
CA ARG A 121 -14.37 -5.69 -3.27
C ARG A 121 -15.59 -5.37 -4.13
N THR A 122 -16.49 -4.59 -3.57
CA THR A 122 -17.70 -4.12 -4.26
C THR A 122 -17.65 -2.63 -4.51
N ASP A 123 -18.39 -2.15 -5.49
CA ASP A 123 -18.66 -0.73 -5.61
C ASP A 123 -19.73 -0.30 -4.56
N ARG A 124 -20.00 1.00 -4.47
CA ARG A 124 -20.98 1.54 -3.52
C ARG A 124 -22.42 1.07 -3.77
N ALA A 125 -22.69 0.44 -4.91
CA ALA A 125 -23.97 -0.19 -5.22
C ALA A 125 -23.99 -1.70 -4.90
N GLY A 126 -22.93 -2.22 -4.25
CA GLY A 126 -22.78 -3.62 -3.88
C GLY A 126 -22.44 -4.54 -5.06
N LYS A 127 -22.07 -4.01 -6.23
CA LYS A 127 -21.68 -4.82 -7.41
C LYS A 127 -20.21 -5.16 -7.37
N GLY A 128 -19.87 -6.40 -7.76
CA GLY A 128 -18.48 -6.84 -7.90
C GLY A 128 -17.69 -6.00 -8.91
N THR A 129 -16.41 -5.79 -8.63
CA THR A 129 -15.54 -4.90 -9.40
C THR A 129 -14.48 -5.63 -10.23
N PHE A 130 -14.42 -6.96 -10.16
CA PHE A 130 -13.44 -7.82 -10.84
C PHE A 130 -13.24 -7.46 -12.33
N ASN A 131 -14.32 -7.36 -13.09
CA ASN A 131 -14.23 -7.08 -14.52
C ASN A 131 -13.59 -5.71 -14.83
N ARG A 132 -13.83 -4.70 -13.98
CA ARG A 132 -13.23 -3.38 -14.12
C ARG A 132 -11.73 -3.43 -13.80
N THR A 133 -11.35 -4.09 -12.71
CA THR A 133 -9.95 -4.27 -12.33
C THR A 133 -9.17 -5.07 -13.38
N MET A 134 -9.75 -6.14 -13.94
CA MET A 134 -9.13 -6.89 -15.03
C MET A 134 -9.01 -6.08 -16.32
N ARG A 135 -9.96 -5.19 -16.61
CA ARG A 135 -9.83 -4.24 -17.72
C ARG A 135 -8.68 -3.26 -17.48
N ALA A 136 -8.56 -2.73 -16.26
CA ALA A 136 -7.44 -1.86 -15.87
C ALA A 136 -6.09 -2.55 -16.07
N ALA A 137 -5.94 -3.80 -15.62
CA ALA A 137 -4.71 -4.57 -15.84
C ALA A 137 -4.35 -4.68 -17.33
N ARG A 138 -5.33 -5.00 -18.19
CA ARG A 138 -5.11 -5.06 -19.65
C ARG A 138 -4.73 -3.73 -20.27
N LEU A 139 -5.28 -2.62 -19.77
CA LEU A 139 -4.92 -1.27 -20.24
C LEU A 139 -3.51 -0.90 -19.81
N LEU A 140 -3.11 -1.19 -18.57
CA LEU A 140 -1.74 -0.99 -18.10
C LEU A 140 -0.76 -1.80 -18.94
N GLU A 141 -1.05 -3.06 -19.21
CA GLU A 141 -0.23 -3.92 -20.07
C GLU A 141 -0.16 -3.40 -21.53
N LYS A 142 -1.29 -3.03 -22.12
CA LYS A 142 -1.38 -2.45 -23.48
C LYS A 142 -0.49 -1.21 -23.64
N HIS A 143 -0.44 -0.35 -22.63
CA HIS A 143 0.35 0.88 -22.64
C HIS A 143 1.79 0.67 -22.13
N GLY A 144 2.13 -0.53 -21.62
CA GLY A 144 3.44 -0.81 -21.04
C GLY A 144 3.70 -0.09 -19.70
N ALA A 145 2.66 0.34 -19.00
CA ALA A 145 2.78 0.94 -17.69
C ALA A 145 3.21 -0.12 -16.66
N PRO A 146 4.28 0.11 -15.86
CA PRO A 146 4.72 -0.87 -14.89
C PRO A 146 3.69 -1.02 -13.77
N TYR A 147 3.33 -2.26 -13.44
CA TYR A 147 2.41 -2.53 -12.35
C TYR A 147 2.70 -3.83 -11.62
N ASN A 148 2.28 -3.88 -10.36
CA ASN A 148 2.24 -5.08 -9.54
C ASN A 148 0.80 -5.32 -9.04
N ILE A 149 0.51 -6.54 -8.66
CA ILE A 149 -0.77 -6.91 -8.04
C ILE A 149 -0.63 -6.87 -6.53
N LEU A 150 -1.51 -6.11 -5.87
CA LEU A 150 -1.71 -6.17 -4.43
C LEU A 150 -2.97 -6.98 -4.13
N SER A 151 -2.79 -8.05 -3.36
CA SER A 151 -3.87 -8.94 -2.92
C SER A 151 -3.95 -8.96 -1.41
N VAL A 152 -5.12 -8.61 -0.86
CA VAL A 152 -5.36 -8.71 0.58
C VAL A 152 -5.70 -10.15 0.93
N VAL A 153 -4.97 -10.70 1.91
CA VAL A 153 -5.15 -12.06 2.40
C VAL A 153 -6.12 -12.06 3.55
N THR A 154 -7.36 -12.47 3.30
CA THR A 154 -8.36 -12.80 4.32
C THR A 154 -8.34 -14.30 4.62
N GLY A 155 -9.01 -14.78 5.66
CA GLY A 155 -9.13 -16.21 5.91
C GLY A 155 -9.69 -17.00 4.71
N GLN A 156 -10.62 -16.38 3.95
CA GLN A 156 -11.14 -16.99 2.72
C GLN A 156 -10.08 -17.08 1.62
N ASN A 157 -9.29 -16.00 1.42
CA ASN A 157 -8.24 -15.97 0.41
C ASN A 157 -7.11 -16.94 0.77
N ALA A 158 -6.75 -17.01 2.06
CA ALA A 158 -5.73 -17.93 2.57
C ALA A 158 -6.06 -19.40 2.22
N ARG A 159 -7.29 -19.82 2.49
CA ARG A 159 -7.76 -21.17 2.14
C ARG A 159 -7.81 -21.44 0.62
N SER A 160 -7.84 -20.39 -0.19
CA SER A 160 -7.97 -20.46 -1.65
C SER A 160 -6.67 -20.12 -2.40
N ILE A 161 -5.52 -20.05 -1.70
CA ILE A 161 -4.27 -19.52 -2.27
C ILE A 161 -3.81 -20.23 -3.53
N GLU A 162 -3.95 -21.55 -3.63
CA GLU A 162 -3.57 -22.29 -4.84
C GLU A 162 -4.37 -21.81 -6.06
N LYS A 163 -5.70 -21.65 -5.91
CA LYS A 163 -6.59 -21.15 -6.96
C LYS A 163 -6.21 -19.72 -7.36
N THR A 164 -5.92 -18.87 -6.37
CA THR A 164 -5.53 -17.47 -6.56
C THR A 164 -4.17 -17.35 -7.25
N TYR A 165 -3.16 -18.07 -6.79
CA TYR A 165 -1.83 -18.06 -7.39
C TYR A 165 -1.85 -18.54 -8.84
N ARG A 166 -2.52 -19.68 -9.11
CA ARG A 166 -2.66 -20.20 -10.48
C ARG A 166 -3.43 -19.23 -11.39
N PHE A 167 -4.42 -18.51 -10.85
CA PHE A 167 -5.12 -17.47 -11.59
C PHE A 167 -4.16 -16.35 -11.97
N PHE A 168 -3.34 -15.84 -11.05
CA PHE A 168 -2.38 -14.79 -11.35
C PHE A 168 -1.36 -15.22 -12.39
N VAL A 169 -0.77 -16.39 -12.23
CA VAL A 169 0.23 -16.92 -13.19
C VAL A 169 -0.35 -17.11 -14.59
N ARG A 170 -1.58 -17.65 -14.71
CA ARG A 170 -2.26 -17.86 -16.00
C ARG A 170 -2.61 -16.55 -16.71
N ASN A 171 -2.86 -15.48 -15.96
CA ASN A 171 -3.12 -14.16 -16.53
C ASN A 171 -1.83 -13.33 -16.77
N GLY A 172 -0.65 -13.93 -16.58
CA GLY A 172 0.63 -13.27 -16.84
C GLY A 172 1.10 -12.32 -15.73
N PHE A 173 0.40 -12.23 -14.62
CA PHE A 173 0.82 -11.39 -13.49
C PHE A 173 2.08 -11.96 -12.84
N ARG A 174 3.16 -11.20 -12.86
CA ARG A 174 4.50 -11.64 -12.45
C ARG A 174 5.00 -10.99 -11.18
N TYR A 175 4.41 -9.90 -10.76
CA TYR A 175 4.79 -9.13 -9.57
C TYR A 175 3.64 -9.13 -8.60
N LEU A 176 3.78 -9.88 -7.50
CA LEU A 176 2.70 -10.14 -6.55
C LEU A 176 3.09 -9.66 -5.14
N GLN A 177 2.21 -8.92 -4.52
CA GLN A 177 2.31 -8.55 -3.11
C GLN A 177 1.05 -9.04 -2.39
N PHE A 178 1.24 -9.88 -1.38
CA PHE A 178 0.18 -10.36 -0.51
C PHE A 178 0.24 -9.59 0.82
N ILE A 179 -0.88 -9.02 1.23
CA ILE A 179 -0.97 -8.21 2.44
C ILE A 179 -1.97 -8.88 3.37
N PRO A 180 -1.57 -9.34 4.58
CA PRO A 180 -2.53 -9.88 5.53
C PRO A 180 -3.54 -8.79 5.89
N CYS A 181 -4.83 -9.15 5.89
CA CYS A 181 -5.87 -8.20 6.27
C CYS A 181 -5.73 -7.79 7.73
N LEU A 182 -6.02 -6.53 8.02
CA LEU A 182 -6.13 -6.02 9.38
C LEU A 182 -7.60 -6.05 9.80
N GLU A 183 -7.83 -6.36 11.05
CA GLU A 183 -9.13 -6.17 11.71
C GLU A 183 -9.18 -4.77 12.34
N PRO A 184 -10.37 -4.26 12.68
CA PRO A 184 -10.53 -2.92 13.22
C PRO A 184 -9.63 -2.68 14.44
N LEU A 185 -9.01 -1.52 14.50
CA LEU A 185 -8.11 -1.14 15.59
C LEU A 185 -8.85 -1.08 16.93
N GLY A 186 -8.27 -1.71 17.97
CA GLY A 186 -8.82 -1.70 19.33
C GLY A 186 -10.02 -2.60 19.54
N GLU A 187 -10.46 -3.36 18.54
CA GLU A 187 -11.53 -4.35 18.66
C GLU A 187 -10.98 -5.75 18.93
N GLU A 188 -11.87 -6.62 19.47
CA GLU A 188 -11.52 -8.02 19.69
C GLU A 188 -11.36 -8.75 18.35
N ARG A 189 -10.20 -9.39 18.18
CA ARG A 189 -9.89 -10.13 16.95
C ARG A 189 -10.77 -11.36 16.78
N GLY A 190 -11.03 -11.72 15.54
CA GLY A 190 -11.80 -12.91 15.18
C GLY A 190 -13.30 -12.67 15.01
N GLN A 191 -13.77 -11.43 15.17
CA GLN A 191 -15.19 -11.09 15.07
C GLN A 191 -15.65 -10.73 13.67
N THR A 192 -14.73 -10.47 12.74
CA THR A 192 -15.06 -10.07 11.36
C THR A 192 -15.21 -11.27 10.42
N GLY A 193 -16.08 -11.15 9.41
CA GLY A 193 -16.25 -12.18 8.39
C GLY A 193 -15.06 -12.37 7.45
N TYR A 194 -14.06 -11.50 7.54
CA TYR A 194 -12.80 -11.55 6.80
C TYR A 194 -11.59 -11.88 7.67
N HIS A 195 -11.80 -12.20 8.94
CA HIS A 195 -10.73 -12.58 9.89
C HIS A 195 -9.73 -13.55 9.27
N LEU A 196 -8.46 -13.32 9.56
CA LEU A 196 -7.33 -14.18 9.19
C LEU A 196 -6.64 -14.64 10.48
N SER A 197 -6.85 -15.91 10.85
CA SER A 197 -6.17 -16.50 12.00
C SER A 197 -4.68 -16.74 11.73
N CYS A 198 -3.87 -16.81 12.79
CA CYS A 198 -2.44 -17.12 12.68
C CYS A 198 -2.21 -18.45 11.94
N ASN A 199 -3.00 -19.48 12.24
CA ASN A 199 -2.88 -20.80 11.61
C ASN A 199 -3.22 -20.77 10.10
N GLU A 200 -4.23 -19.98 9.72
CA GLU A 200 -4.56 -19.79 8.30
C GLU A 200 -3.47 -19.03 7.56
N TYR A 201 -2.88 -18.04 8.21
CA TYR A 201 -1.79 -17.27 7.62
C TYR A 201 -0.50 -18.10 7.50
N GLU A 202 -0.16 -18.89 8.52
CA GLU A 202 0.95 -19.85 8.44
C GLU A 202 0.75 -20.82 7.26
N THR A 203 -0.41 -21.46 7.19
CA THR A 203 -0.75 -22.39 6.09
C THR A 203 -0.65 -21.71 4.72
N PHE A 204 -1.11 -20.46 4.63
CA PHE A 204 -0.99 -19.63 3.43
C PHE A 204 0.48 -19.44 3.04
N LEU A 205 1.34 -19.02 3.99
CA LEU A 205 2.75 -18.76 3.73
C LEU A 205 3.50 -20.02 3.27
N LEU A 206 3.28 -21.14 3.93
CA LEU A 206 3.86 -22.42 3.52
C LEU A 206 3.40 -22.82 2.12
N ARG A 207 2.10 -22.71 1.86
CA ARG A 207 1.55 -23.12 0.56
C ARG A 207 1.98 -22.22 -0.59
N ILE A 208 2.02 -20.91 -0.40
CA ILE A 208 2.49 -20.00 -1.45
C ILE A 208 3.98 -20.20 -1.75
N PHE A 209 4.79 -20.50 -0.74
CA PHE A 209 6.19 -20.84 -0.91
C PHE A 209 6.36 -22.11 -1.75
N ASP A 210 5.62 -23.19 -1.47
CA ASP A 210 5.67 -24.44 -2.25
C ASP A 210 5.29 -24.22 -3.72
N LEU A 211 4.23 -23.44 -3.98
CA LEU A 211 3.79 -23.12 -5.33
C LEU A 211 4.82 -22.30 -6.09
N TRP A 212 5.39 -21.29 -5.45
CA TRP A 212 6.44 -20.45 -5.99
C TRP A 212 7.70 -21.25 -6.30
N LEU A 213 8.14 -22.10 -5.37
CA LEU A 213 9.34 -22.94 -5.53
C LEU A 213 9.18 -23.94 -6.67
N ALA A 214 7.98 -24.53 -6.81
CA ALA A 214 7.68 -25.43 -7.93
C ALA A 214 7.75 -24.71 -9.27
N ASP A 215 7.24 -23.49 -9.37
CA ASP A 215 7.33 -22.67 -10.57
C ASP A 215 8.76 -22.22 -10.87
N LEU A 216 9.52 -21.80 -9.85
CA LEU A 216 10.93 -21.43 -10.00
C LEU A 216 11.75 -22.61 -10.54
N LYS A 217 11.57 -23.83 -9.98
CA LYS A 217 12.23 -25.06 -10.45
C LYS A 217 11.85 -25.42 -11.89
N ALA A 218 10.64 -25.03 -12.32
CA ALA A 218 10.18 -25.21 -13.70
C ALA A 218 10.58 -24.08 -14.66
N GLY A 219 11.45 -23.14 -14.21
CA GLY A 219 11.92 -22.01 -15.00
C GLY A 219 10.90 -20.87 -15.16
N ARG A 220 9.84 -20.87 -14.36
CA ARG A 220 8.84 -19.79 -14.34
C ARG A 220 9.07 -18.88 -13.15
N TYR A 221 9.63 -17.72 -13.41
CA TYR A 221 9.86 -16.74 -12.36
C TYR A 221 8.59 -15.90 -12.09
N VAL A 222 8.22 -15.84 -10.83
CA VAL A 222 7.18 -14.93 -10.29
C VAL A 222 7.79 -14.21 -9.08
N SER A 223 7.80 -12.89 -9.10
CA SER A 223 8.20 -12.06 -7.97
C SER A 223 7.11 -12.07 -6.92
N ILE A 224 7.42 -12.54 -5.73
CA ILE A 224 6.53 -12.47 -4.56
C ILE A 224 7.28 -11.71 -3.47
N ARG A 225 6.83 -10.50 -3.17
CA ARG A 225 7.54 -9.56 -2.28
C ARG A 225 7.91 -10.16 -0.92
N HIS A 226 7.05 -10.96 -0.31
CA HIS A 226 7.36 -11.65 0.96
C HIS A 226 8.57 -12.57 0.84
N ILE A 227 8.60 -13.40 -0.20
CA ILE A 227 9.67 -14.38 -0.41
C ILE A 227 10.98 -13.66 -0.73
N GLU A 228 10.93 -12.60 -1.53
CA GLU A 228 12.11 -11.79 -1.86
C GLU A 228 12.67 -11.08 -0.62
N ASN A 229 11.81 -10.58 0.28
CA ASN A 229 12.26 -10.02 1.55
C ASN A 229 12.94 -11.07 2.43
N TRP A 230 12.40 -12.30 2.54
CA TRP A 230 13.07 -13.37 3.29
C TRP A 230 14.44 -13.72 2.70
N ILE A 231 14.53 -13.83 1.37
CA ILE A 231 15.82 -14.08 0.70
C ILE A 231 16.80 -12.93 1.00
N SER A 232 16.36 -11.67 0.92
CA SER A 232 17.19 -10.51 1.22
C SER A 232 17.73 -10.55 2.65
N VAL A 233 16.89 -10.82 3.65
CA VAL A 233 17.29 -10.92 5.05
C VAL A 233 18.28 -12.07 5.26
N LEU A 234 18.02 -13.25 4.67
CA LEU A 234 18.93 -14.40 4.74
C LEU A 234 20.28 -14.13 4.05
N MET A 235 20.32 -13.21 3.08
CA MET A 235 21.56 -12.73 2.44
C MET A 235 22.22 -11.56 3.18
N GLY A 236 21.73 -11.18 4.35
CA GLY A 236 22.23 -10.08 5.16
C GLY A 236 21.88 -8.68 4.65
N GLN A 237 20.85 -8.58 3.79
CA GLN A 237 20.33 -7.31 3.32
C GLN A 237 19.08 -6.90 4.11
N PRO A 238 18.80 -5.60 4.31
CA PRO A 238 17.57 -5.17 4.97
C PRO A 238 16.35 -5.55 4.13
N PRO A 239 15.21 -5.88 4.78
CA PRO A 239 13.97 -6.10 4.08
C PRO A 239 13.40 -4.79 3.54
N GLU A 240 12.71 -4.86 2.41
CA GLU A 240 11.95 -3.73 1.84
C GLU A 240 10.68 -3.41 2.63
N SER A 241 10.08 -4.46 3.20
CA SER A 241 8.83 -4.34 3.97
C SER A 241 9.09 -3.84 5.37
N CYS A 242 8.48 -2.71 5.75
CA CYS A 242 8.69 -2.06 7.05
C CYS A 242 8.32 -2.94 8.25
N ASN A 243 7.32 -3.82 8.10
CA ASN A 243 6.90 -4.76 9.15
C ASN A 243 7.94 -5.85 9.48
N MET A 244 8.99 -5.98 8.69
CA MET A 244 10.12 -6.90 8.92
C MET A 244 11.35 -6.20 9.50
N ASN A 245 11.30 -4.91 9.78
CA ASN A 245 12.41 -4.13 10.31
C ASN A 245 12.50 -4.13 11.86
N GLY A 246 11.58 -4.80 12.55
CA GLY A 246 11.54 -4.90 14.01
C GLY A 246 11.17 -3.59 14.74
N ARG A 247 10.96 -2.50 14.02
CA ARG A 247 10.51 -1.21 14.56
C ARG A 247 9.80 -0.41 13.48
N CYS A 248 8.86 0.43 13.89
CA CYS A 248 8.23 1.40 12.98
C CYS A 248 9.19 2.53 12.59
N SER A 249 8.96 3.08 11.40
CA SER A 249 9.59 4.30 10.91
C SER A 249 8.51 5.30 10.52
N ILE A 250 8.87 6.58 10.46
CA ILE A 250 7.95 7.63 10.02
C ILE A 250 7.94 7.67 8.50
N GLN A 251 6.75 7.51 7.91
CA GLN A 251 6.56 7.51 6.45
C GLN A 251 5.96 8.82 5.91
N PHE A 252 5.60 9.76 6.76
CA PHE A 252 4.97 11.04 6.41
C PHE A 252 3.74 10.88 5.52
N VAL A 253 2.69 10.27 6.07
CA VAL A 253 1.40 10.18 5.39
C VAL A 253 0.69 11.51 5.44
N VAL A 254 0.39 12.09 4.28
CA VAL A 254 -0.17 13.43 4.16
C VAL A 254 -1.60 13.36 3.64
N GLU A 255 -2.53 13.86 4.45
CA GLU A 255 -3.96 13.96 4.11
C GLU A 255 -4.27 15.16 3.21
N GLY A 256 -5.50 15.20 2.67
CA GLY A 256 -5.93 16.24 1.75
C GLY A 256 -5.85 17.68 2.28
N ASP A 257 -5.96 17.88 3.59
CA ASP A 257 -5.82 19.18 4.26
C ASP A 257 -4.37 19.55 4.60
N GLY A 258 -3.42 18.68 4.26
CA GLY A 258 -2.00 18.85 4.59
C GLY A 258 -1.59 18.34 5.96
N SER A 259 -2.49 17.75 6.73
CA SER A 259 -2.16 17.07 8.00
C SER A 259 -1.25 15.88 7.77
N VAL A 260 -0.24 15.70 8.62
CA VAL A 260 0.80 14.67 8.48
C VAL A 260 0.74 13.67 9.62
N TYR A 261 0.82 12.39 9.26
CA TYR A 261 0.77 11.24 10.18
C TYR A 261 1.97 10.31 9.97
N PRO A 262 2.33 9.46 10.95
CA PRO A 262 3.53 8.62 10.86
C PRO A 262 3.40 7.43 9.92
N CYS A 263 2.20 6.89 9.75
CA CYS A 263 1.94 5.64 9.02
C CYS A 263 0.51 5.63 8.49
N ASP A 264 0.27 4.98 7.36
CA ASP A 264 -1.03 4.85 6.73
C ASP A 264 -2.01 3.96 7.52
N PHE A 265 -1.52 3.08 8.40
CA PHE A 265 -2.33 2.30 9.36
C PHE A 265 -2.63 3.03 10.67
N TYR A 266 -2.16 4.25 10.83
CA TYR A 266 -2.31 5.04 12.05
C TYR A 266 -2.58 6.52 11.71
N VAL A 267 -3.48 6.75 10.75
CA VAL A 267 -3.98 8.08 10.42
C VAL A 267 -5.07 8.46 11.45
N LEU A 268 -4.67 8.57 12.72
CA LEU A 268 -5.52 8.88 13.87
C LEU A 268 -5.13 10.22 14.48
N ASP A 269 -6.10 10.95 15.03
CA ASP A 269 -5.89 12.33 15.53
C ASP A 269 -4.77 12.41 16.58
N GLU A 270 -4.63 11.39 17.41
CA GLU A 270 -3.60 11.29 18.47
C GLU A 270 -2.17 11.14 17.91
N TRP A 271 -2.01 10.62 16.68
CA TRP A 271 -0.71 10.42 16.04
C TRP A 271 -0.32 11.53 15.08
N LYS A 272 -1.11 12.59 14.98
CA LYS A 272 -0.79 13.72 14.10
C LYS A 272 0.56 14.33 14.44
N LEU A 273 1.44 14.47 13.42
CA LEU A 273 2.80 15.02 13.56
C LEU A 273 2.84 16.53 13.34
N GLY A 274 1.93 17.05 12.52
CA GLY A 274 1.89 18.45 12.12
C GLY A 274 1.11 18.67 10.84
N THR A 275 1.44 19.73 10.11
CA THR A 275 0.87 20.01 8.77
C THR A 275 1.94 20.57 7.85
N VAL A 276 1.94 20.18 6.58
CA VAL A 276 2.90 20.66 5.56
C VAL A 276 2.85 22.17 5.34
N ASN A 277 1.72 22.81 5.70
CA ASN A 277 1.57 24.27 5.58
C ASN A 277 2.25 25.07 6.71
N GLN A 278 2.69 24.41 7.79
CA GLN A 278 3.22 25.09 8.99
C GLN A 278 4.52 24.49 9.51
N ASN A 279 4.80 23.22 9.20
CA ASN A 279 5.91 22.50 9.78
C ASN A 279 6.81 21.90 8.69
N SER A 280 8.10 21.88 8.93
CA SER A 280 9.06 21.11 8.15
C SER A 280 9.02 19.61 8.53
N PHE A 281 9.41 18.72 7.62
CA PHE A 281 9.54 17.31 7.96
C PHE A 281 10.61 17.03 9.02
N THR A 282 11.65 17.90 9.11
CA THR A 282 12.64 17.83 10.17
C THR A 282 12.03 18.10 11.55
N GLU A 283 11.13 19.07 11.68
CA GLU A 283 10.39 19.31 12.93
C GLU A 283 9.46 18.15 13.27
N MET A 284 8.71 17.64 12.26
CA MET A 284 7.75 16.57 12.46
C MET A 284 8.42 15.25 12.91
N ILE A 285 9.54 14.84 12.29
CA ILE A 285 10.26 13.61 12.68
C ILE A 285 10.88 13.71 14.07
N ASN A 286 11.20 14.91 14.53
CA ASN A 286 11.74 15.17 15.87
C ASN A 286 10.65 15.46 16.91
N SER A 287 9.38 15.40 16.55
CA SER A 287 8.26 15.66 17.47
C SER A 287 8.14 14.60 18.57
N SER A 288 7.42 14.94 19.66
CA SER A 288 7.08 13.99 20.72
C SER A 288 6.26 12.82 20.18
N ASN A 289 5.29 13.09 19.28
CA ASN A 289 4.42 12.07 18.69
C ASN A 289 5.22 11.11 17.80
N ALA A 290 6.16 11.57 16.99
CA ALA A 290 7.01 10.70 16.18
C ALA A 290 7.85 9.76 17.06
N ARG A 291 8.44 10.28 18.16
CA ARG A 291 9.21 9.47 19.10
C ARG A 291 8.32 8.45 19.83
N ALA A 292 7.13 8.87 20.30
CA ALA A 292 6.19 7.99 20.97
C ALA A 292 5.69 6.87 20.05
N PHE A 293 5.41 7.18 18.77
CA PHE A 293 5.00 6.20 17.77
C PHE A 293 6.09 5.12 17.54
N ILE A 294 7.34 5.54 17.36
CA ILE A 294 8.46 4.60 17.20
C ILE A 294 8.65 3.78 18.48
N GLN A 295 8.60 4.41 19.66
CA GLN A 295 8.76 3.73 20.94
C GLN A 295 7.68 2.66 21.19
N ALA A 296 6.43 2.94 20.84
CA ALA A 296 5.33 1.99 20.97
C ALA A 296 5.54 0.71 20.15
N SER A 297 6.27 0.78 19.05
CA SER A 297 6.58 -0.38 18.20
C SER A 297 7.67 -1.30 18.74
N LEU A 298 8.42 -0.87 19.76
CA LEU A 298 9.51 -1.64 20.36
C LEU A 298 9.06 -2.60 21.46
N ASP A 299 7.80 -2.47 21.89
CA ASP A 299 7.23 -3.39 22.88
C ASP A 299 6.66 -4.63 22.18
N ILE A 300 7.51 -5.65 22.08
CA ILE A 300 7.16 -6.93 21.44
C ILE A 300 6.97 -8.03 22.49
N PRO A 301 6.03 -8.98 22.28
CA PRO A 301 5.79 -10.12 23.16
C PRO A 301 7.07 -10.93 23.43
N GLN A 302 7.13 -11.52 24.65
CA GLN A 302 8.29 -12.32 25.05
C GLN A 302 8.51 -13.52 24.13
N GLU A 303 7.43 -14.13 23.63
CA GLU A 303 7.46 -15.25 22.69
C GLU A 303 8.18 -14.85 21.39
N CYS A 304 7.95 -13.62 20.90
CA CYS A 304 8.64 -13.10 19.71
C CYS A 304 10.13 -12.87 19.99
N ARG A 305 10.48 -12.35 21.19
CA ARG A 305 11.88 -12.15 21.58
C ARG A 305 12.65 -13.47 21.72
N ALA A 306 11.98 -14.54 22.16
CA ALA A 306 12.56 -15.87 22.32
C ALA A 306 12.55 -16.70 21.01
N CYS A 307 11.92 -16.23 19.97
CA CYS A 307 11.81 -16.95 18.70
C CYS A 307 13.16 -17.05 18.00
N PRO A 308 13.61 -18.26 17.60
CA PRO A 308 14.87 -18.44 16.88
C PRO A 308 14.88 -17.77 15.50
N TYR A 309 13.71 -17.40 14.97
CA TYR A 309 13.53 -16.69 13.69
C TYR A 309 13.23 -15.21 13.86
N HIS A 310 13.40 -14.65 15.06
CA HIS A 310 13.12 -13.24 15.33
C HIS A 310 13.92 -12.27 14.45
N PHE A 311 15.01 -12.73 13.84
CA PHE A 311 15.84 -11.94 12.93
C PHE A 311 15.27 -11.83 11.50
N ILE A 312 14.25 -12.61 11.16
CA ILE A 312 13.52 -12.56 9.89
C ILE A 312 12.22 -11.75 10.06
#